data_25f2ad8eb279d5e1624c95cc1b5d6a93
#
_entry.id   25f2ad8eb279d5e1624c95cc1b5d6a93
#
_cell.length_a   1.000
_cell.length_b   1.000
_cell.length_c   1.000
_cell.angle_alpha   90.00
_cell.angle_beta   90.00
_cell.angle_gamma   90.00
#
_symmetry.space_group_name_H-M   'P 1'
#
loop_
_entity.id
_entity.type
_entity.pdbx_description
1 polymer ?
#
loop_
_entity_poly.entity_id
_entity_poly.type
_entity_poly.pdbx_seq_one_letter_code
_entity_poly.pdbx_strand_id
1 'polypeptide(L)'
;MNYVKHQLSLIILREVKMLKGLRNSFLVIVLGILISACSTTATKKVGAGDVYTGTDTVNYLATGVADRVFFATNSSKLTTAATATLDKQADYIKSSKISVVIEGHADERGTREYNLALGERRANAVRDYLMSKGIA
;
A
#
# COMPACT_ATOMS: atom_id res chain seq x y z
N MET A 1 67.45 18.44 22.69
CA MET A 1 66.50 18.84 21.61
C MET A 1 65.95 17.67 20.78
N ASN A 2 66.56 16.51 20.80
CA ASN A 2 66.09 15.33 20.03
C ASN A 2 65.03 14.49 20.74
N TYR A 3 64.99 14.49 22.05
CA TYR A 3 64.02 13.70 22.85
C TYR A 3 62.57 14.18 22.66
N VAL A 4 62.35 15.49 22.63
CA VAL A 4 61.03 16.10 22.46
C VAL A 4 60.46 15.83 21.08
N LYS A 5 61.31 15.83 20.04
CA LYS A 5 60.86 15.48 18.66
C LYS A 5 60.43 14.04 18.54
N HIS A 6 61.07 13.11 19.24
CA HIS A 6 60.71 11.69 19.21
C HIS A 6 59.37 11.43 19.90
N GLN A 7 59.10 12.12 21.01
CA GLN A 7 57.82 12.01 21.72
C GLN A 7 56.65 12.59 20.92
N LEU A 8 56.81 13.73 20.27
CA LEU A 8 55.79 14.30 19.38
C LEU A 8 55.47 13.40 18.17
N SER A 9 56.51 12.78 17.58
CA SER A 9 56.31 11.85 16.46
C SER A 9 55.48 10.61 16.87
N LEU A 10 55.71 10.05 18.06
CA LEU A 10 54.97 8.90 18.58
C LEU A 10 53.51 9.25 18.90
N ILE A 11 53.23 10.45 19.39
CA ILE A 11 51.87 10.91 19.66
C ILE A 11 51.08 11.09 18.36
N ILE A 12 51.69 11.71 17.35
CA ILE A 12 51.06 11.92 16.03
C ILE A 12 50.78 10.58 15.33
N LEU A 13 51.69 9.62 15.40
CA LEU A 13 51.48 8.27 14.84
C LEU A 13 50.35 7.51 15.56
N ARG A 14 50.17 7.73 16.85
CA ARG A 14 49.09 7.12 17.63
C ARG A 14 47.74 7.69 17.26
N GLU A 15 47.63 9.01 17.10
CA GLU A 15 46.40 9.69 16.66
C GLU A 15 46.00 9.27 15.24
N VAL A 16 46.95 9.19 14.31
CA VAL A 16 46.68 8.75 12.93
C VAL A 16 46.22 7.29 12.85
N LYS A 17 46.77 6.40 13.72
CA LYS A 17 46.26 5.00 13.81
C LYS A 17 44.85 4.93 14.37
N MET A 18 44.51 5.72 15.39
CA MET A 18 43.16 5.77 15.93
C MET A 18 42.15 6.29 14.92
N LEU A 19 42.48 7.37 14.18
CA LEU A 19 41.63 7.92 13.13
C LEU A 19 41.40 6.94 11.98
N LYS A 20 42.43 6.15 11.58
CA LYS A 20 42.24 5.10 10.57
C LYS A 20 41.35 3.97 11.02
N GLY A 21 41.47 3.54 12.28
CA GLY A 21 40.59 2.52 12.88
C GLY A 21 39.11 2.99 12.95
N LEU A 22 38.91 4.22 13.38
CA LEU A 22 37.58 4.83 13.49
C LEU A 22 36.91 5.01 12.11
N ARG A 23 37.69 5.42 11.10
CA ARG A 23 37.20 5.58 9.72
C ARG A 23 36.79 4.25 9.10
N ASN A 24 37.58 3.19 9.32
CA ASN A 24 37.23 1.86 8.82
C ASN A 24 36.01 1.27 9.53
N SER A 25 35.89 1.47 10.86
CA SER A 25 34.74 1.05 11.63
C SER A 25 33.47 1.80 11.22
N PHE A 26 33.58 3.12 10.98
CA PHE A 26 32.46 3.93 10.50
C PHE A 26 32.02 3.52 9.09
N LEU A 27 32.95 3.17 8.21
CA LEU A 27 32.67 2.73 6.85
C LEU A 27 31.94 1.37 6.83
N VAL A 28 32.29 0.45 7.73
CA VAL A 28 31.59 -0.83 7.90
C VAL A 28 30.19 -0.63 8.45
N ILE A 29 29.99 0.29 9.41
CA ILE A 29 28.67 0.60 9.98
C ILE A 29 27.78 1.25 8.92
N VAL A 30 28.28 2.19 8.13
CA VAL A 30 27.53 2.85 7.05
C VAL A 30 27.18 1.85 5.95
N LEU A 31 28.08 0.94 5.58
CA LEU A 31 27.79 -0.12 4.61
C LEU A 31 26.75 -1.11 5.14
N GLY A 32 26.76 -1.43 6.43
CA GLY A 32 25.76 -2.28 7.09
C GLY A 32 24.35 -1.67 7.12
N ILE A 33 24.26 -0.35 7.28
CA ILE A 33 22.97 0.38 7.30
C ILE A 33 22.38 0.44 5.88
N LEU A 34 23.19 0.51 4.84
CA LEU A 34 22.71 0.54 3.44
C LEU A 34 22.11 -0.79 2.97
N ILE A 35 22.46 -1.92 3.61
CA ILE A 35 21.91 -3.24 3.26
C ILE A 35 20.55 -3.49 3.96
N SER A 36 20.27 -2.77 5.05
CA SER A 36 19.01 -2.89 5.81
C SER A 36 17.83 -2.12 5.21
N ALA A 37 18.02 -1.36 4.14
CA ALA A 37 16.97 -0.55 3.51
C ALA A 37 16.17 -1.28 2.41
N CYS A 38 16.32 -2.60 2.25
CA CYS A 38 15.38 -3.43 1.50
C CYS A 38 14.31 -3.99 2.43
N SER A 39 13.59 -3.12 3.13
CA SER A 39 12.23 -3.41 3.54
C SER A 39 11.37 -3.32 2.29
N THR A 40 11.23 -4.45 1.59
CA THR A 40 10.17 -4.63 0.61
C THR A 40 8.86 -4.42 1.35
N THR A 41 8.26 -3.24 1.21
CA THR A 41 6.83 -3.12 1.27
C THR A 41 6.30 -4.17 0.29
N ALA A 42 5.82 -5.26 0.83
CA ALA A 42 5.08 -6.24 0.06
C ALA A 42 3.85 -5.51 -0.48
N THR A 43 4.01 -4.91 -1.66
CA THR A 43 2.89 -4.64 -2.53
C THR A 43 2.32 -6.01 -2.80
N LYS A 44 1.24 -6.37 -2.09
CA LYS A 44 0.45 -7.56 -2.39
C LYS A 44 0.05 -7.40 -3.86
N LYS A 45 0.78 -8.06 -4.76
CA LYS A 45 0.34 -8.24 -6.13
C LYS A 45 -1.00 -8.93 -5.99
N VAL A 46 -2.08 -8.24 -6.29
CA VAL A 46 -3.36 -8.86 -6.54
C VAL A 46 -3.12 -9.73 -7.77
N GLY A 47 -2.92 -11.02 -7.55
CA GLY A 47 -2.78 -11.99 -8.61
C GLY A 47 -4.10 -12.05 -9.36
N ALA A 48 -4.07 -11.89 -10.68
CA ALA A 48 -5.20 -12.22 -11.53
C ALA A 48 -5.50 -13.72 -11.32
N GLY A 49 -6.44 -14.05 -10.42
CA GLY A 49 -6.80 -15.43 -10.13
C GLY A 49 -7.34 -15.74 -8.75
N ASP A 50 -7.34 -14.80 -7.81
CA ASP A 50 -8.02 -15.02 -6.53
C ASP A 50 -9.54 -15.05 -6.76
N VAL A 51 -10.07 -16.26 -6.86
CA VAL A 51 -11.52 -16.51 -6.87
C VAL A 51 -12.06 -16.03 -5.54
N TYR A 52 -12.86 -15.02 -5.57
CA TYR A 52 -13.54 -14.45 -4.41
C TYR A 52 -14.50 -15.48 -3.82
N THR A 53 -14.13 -16.10 -2.71
CA THR A 53 -14.93 -17.17 -2.07
C THR A 53 -16.00 -16.65 -1.08
N GLY A 54 -16.18 -15.34 -0.99
CA GLY A 54 -17.24 -14.75 -0.12
C GLY A 54 -16.99 -14.86 1.38
N THR A 55 -15.94 -15.54 1.81
CA THR A 55 -15.56 -15.73 3.22
C THR A 55 -14.50 -14.74 3.70
N ASP A 56 -14.01 -13.89 2.80
CA ASP A 56 -12.97 -12.94 3.15
C ASP A 56 -13.51 -11.87 4.09
N THR A 57 -12.81 -11.69 5.19
CA THR A 57 -13.04 -10.58 6.11
C THR A 57 -13.04 -9.27 5.31
N VAL A 58 -14.04 -8.42 5.56
CA VAL A 58 -14.12 -7.10 4.94
C VAL A 58 -12.78 -6.39 5.17
N ASN A 59 -12.03 -6.17 4.10
CA ASN A 59 -10.87 -5.32 4.16
C ASN A 59 -11.34 -3.87 4.23
N TYR A 60 -10.55 -3.03 4.87
CA TYR A 60 -10.86 -1.62 4.98
C TYR A 60 -9.93 -0.84 4.05
N LEU A 61 -10.51 0.03 3.25
CA LEU A 61 -9.75 1.01 2.45
C LEU A 61 -8.96 1.95 3.38
N ALA A 62 -9.58 2.30 4.51
CA ALA A 62 -8.99 3.01 5.63
C ALA A 62 -9.74 2.66 6.91
N THR A 63 -9.27 3.10 8.08
CA THR A 63 -9.95 2.87 9.35
C THR A 63 -11.41 3.34 9.27
N GLY A 64 -12.35 2.40 9.38
CA GLY A 64 -13.79 2.67 9.32
C GLY A 64 -14.38 2.90 7.91
N VAL A 65 -13.59 2.75 6.85
CA VAL A 65 -14.05 2.83 5.45
C VAL A 65 -13.93 1.45 4.81
N ALA A 66 -15.07 0.76 4.66
CA ALA A 66 -15.10 -0.55 3.99
C ALA A 66 -14.65 -0.43 2.53
N ASP A 67 -13.94 -1.44 2.03
CA ASP A 67 -13.42 -1.48 0.65
C ASP A 67 -14.47 -1.93 -0.39
N ARG A 68 -15.63 -2.39 0.05
CA ARG A 68 -16.66 -3.00 -0.81
C ARG A 68 -18.08 -2.59 -0.45
N VAL A 69 -18.97 -2.75 -1.40
CA VAL A 69 -20.42 -2.59 -1.24
C VAL A 69 -21.15 -3.83 -1.75
N PHE A 70 -22.32 -4.10 -1.18
CA PHE A 70 -23.11 -5.27 -1.51
C PHE A 70 -24.38 -4.89 -2.25
N PHE A 71 -24.83 -5.80 -3.13
CA PHE A 71 -26.03 -5.67 -3.92
C PHE A 71 -27.02 -6.80 -3.55
N ALA A 72 -28.29 -6.54 -3.75
CA ALA A 72 -29.31 -7.58 -3.66
C ALA A 72 -29.10 -8.63 -4.77
N THR A 73 -29.63 -9.83 -4.55
CA THR A 73 -29.60 -10.90 -5.56
C THR A 73 -30.13 -10.39 -6.89
N ASN A 74 -29.42 -10.71 -7.97
CA ASN A 74 -29.79 -10.36 -9.34
C ASN A 74 -30.05 -8.85 -9.56
N SER A 75 -29.39 -7.98 -8.80
CA SER A 75 -29.58 -6.53 -8.87
C SER A 75 -28.23 -5.79 -8.98
N SER A 76 -28.26 -4.69 -9.73
CA SER A 76 -27.19 -3.68 -9.75
C SER A 76 -27.64 -2.35 -9.12
N LYS A 77 -28.81 -2.31 -8.49
CA LYS A 77 -29.34 -1.11 -7.81
C LYS A 77 -28.62 -0.93 -6.47
N LEU A 78 -28.07 0.27 -6.25
CA LEU A 78 -27.47 0.64 -4.97
C LEU A 78 -28.55 0.74 -3.88
N THR A 79 -28.28 0.10 -2.75
CA THR A 79 -29.11 0.19 -1.54
C THR A 79 -28.69 1.41 -0.71
N THR A 80 -29.54 1.82 0.26
CA THR A 80 -29.17 2.90 1.21
C THR A 80 -27.90 2.57 1.98
N ALA A 81 -27.68 1.31 2.36
CA ALA A 81 -26.46 0.89 3.02
C ALA A 81 -25.23 1.00 2.09
N ALA A 82 -25.39 0.62 0.82
CA ALA A 82 -24.32 0.75 -0.18
C ALA A 82 -23.96 2.23 -0.42
N THR A 83 -24.95 3.11 -0.58
CA THR A 83 -24.70 4.54 -0.78
C THR A 83 -24.03 5.19 0.44
N ALA A 84 -24.42 4.82 1.66
CA ALA A 84 -23.76 5.31 2.88
C ALA A 84 -22.29 4.87 2.98
N THR A 85 -21.94 3.69 2.48
CA THR A 85 -20.55 3.22 2.38
C THR A 85 -19.80 3.99 1.30
N LEU A 86 -20.42 4.17 0.13
CA LEU A 86 -19.83 4.91 -0.99
C LEU A 86 -19.58 6.39 -0.65
N ASP A 87 -20.42 7.02 0.17
CA ASP A 87 -20.19 8.38 0.66
C ASP A 87 -18.87 8.46 1.44
N LYS A 88 -18.63 7.54 2.37
CA LYS A 88 -17.37 7.47 3.12
C LYS A 88 -16.17 7.19 2.22
N GLN A 89 -16.35 6.31 1.23
CA GLN A 89 -15.30 6.01 0.25
C GLN A 89 -14.99 7.25 -0.60
N ALA A 90 -16.00 7.99 -1.06
CA ALA A 90 -15.82 9.21 -1.83
C ALA A 90 -15.04 10.28 -1.05
N ASP A 91 -15.39 10.49 0.22
CA ASP A 91 -14.68 11.44 1.09
C ASP A 91 -13.22 11.04 1.29
N TYR A 92 -12.96 9.75 1.50
CA TYR A 92 -11.60 9.23 1.63
C TYR A 92 -10.79 9.39 0.34
N ILE A 93 -11.34 9.00 -0.81
CA ILE A 93 -10.68 9.12 -2.13
C ILE A 93 -10.30 10.58 -2.40
N LYS A 94 -11.21 11.53 -2.15
CA LYS A 94 -10.95 12.97 -2.32
C LYS A 94 -9.85 13.48 -1.40
N SER A 95 -9.93 13.14 -0.12
CA SER A 95 -8.95 13.62 0.88
C SER A 95 -7.56 13.04 0.64
N SER A 96 -7.48 11.78 0.24
CA SER A 96 -6.22 11.08 0.00
C SER A 96 -5.67 11.28 -1.41
N LYS A 97 -6.47 11.83 -2.34
CA LYS A 97 -6.10 12.06 -3.75
C LYS A 97 -5.57 10.80 -4.44
N ILE A 98 -6.19 9.66 -4.17
CA ILE A 98 -5.81 8.36 -4.73
C ILE A 98 -6.67 8.02 -5.95
N SER A 99 -6.11 7.22 -6.86
CA SER A 99 -6.86 6.53 -7.90
C SER A 99 -7.31 5.18 -7.41
N VAL A 100 -8.53 4.78 -7.79
CA VAL A 100 -9.12 3.50 -7.40
C VAL A 100 -9.55 2.71 -8.63
N VAL A 101 -9.52 1.39 -8.52
CA VAL A 101 -10.10 0.47 -9.50
C VAL A 101 -11.41 -0.05 -8.91
N ILE A 102 -12.46 -0.03 -9.71
CA ILE A 102 -13.80 -0.53 -9.32
C ILE A 102 -13.99 -1.87 -10.01
N GLU A 103 -14.11 -2.93 -9.22
CA GLU A 103 -14.36 -4.28 -9.69
C GLU A 103 -15.80 -4.68 -9.36
N GLY A 104 -16.53 -5.17 -10.35
CA GLY A 104 -17.89 -5.66 -10.18
C GLY A 104 -17.94 -7.19 -10.23
N HIS A 105 -18.53 -7.79 -9.21
CA HIS A 105 -18.62 -9.24 -9.06
C HIS A 105 -20.08 -9.70 -8.93
N ALA A 106 -20.33 -10.94 -9.36
CA ALA A 106 -21.57 -11.69 -9.13
C ALA A 106 -21.23 -13.05 -8.53
N ASP A 107 -22.23 -13.71 -7.95
CA ASP A 107 -22.08 -15.08 -7.43
C ASP A 107 -22.09 -16.12 -8.57
N GLU A 108 -21.88 -17.41 -8.20
CA GLU A 108 -21.81 -18.50 -9.17
C GLU A 108 -23.17 -18.93 -9.74
N ARG A 109 -24.28 -18.36 -9.27
CA ARG A 109 -25.63 -18.71 -9.74
C ARG A 109 -25.91 -18.09 -11.10
N GLY A 110 -26.31 -18.93 -12.07
CA GLY A 110 -26.57 -18.51 -13.44
C GLY A 110 -25.44 -18.81 -14.40
N THR A 111 -25.51 -18.26 -15.61
CA THR A 111 -24.45 -18.44 -16.60
C THR A 111 -23.29 -17.47 -16.38
N ARG A 112 -22.11 -17.85 -16.84
CA ARG A 112 -20.91 -17.02 -16.74
C ARG A 112 -21.13 -15.67 -17.44
N GLU A 113 -21.70 -15.69 -18.64
CA GLU A 113 -21.95 -14.50 -19.45
C GLU A 113 -22.90 -13.54 -18.75
N TYR A 114 -23.96 -14.09 -18.13
CA TYR A 114 -24.91 -13.30 -17.34
C TYR A 114 -24.23 -12.66 -16.14
N ASN A 115 -23.44 -13.41 -15.40
CA ASN A 115 -22.76 -12.95 -14.19
C ASN A 115 -21.68 -11.90 -14.52
N LEU A 116 -20.96 -12.06 -15.63
CA LEU A 116 -20.03 -11.07 -16.10
C LEU A 116 -20.74 -9.73 -16.39
N ALA A 117 -21.84 -9.78 -17.15
CA ALA A 117 -22.64 -8.60 -17.44
C ALA A 117 -23.29 -7.98 -16.17
N LEU A 118 -23.66 -8.79 -15.18
CA LEU A 118 -24.18 -8.30 -13.90
C LEU A 118 -23.08 -7.60 -13.11
N GLY A 119 -21.89 -8.17 -13.04
CA GLY A 119 -20.71 -7.55 -12.43
C GLY A 119 -20.37 -6.21 -13.06
N GLU A 120 -20.35 -6.13 -14.37
CA GLU A 120 -20.11 -4.87 -15.10
C GLU A 120 -21.17 -3.80 -14.77
N ARG A 121 -22.45 -4.17 -14.77
CA ARG A 121 -23.53 -3.22 -14.37
C ARG A 121 -23.36 -2.73 -12.93
N ARG A 122 -22.92 -3.58 -12.00
CA ARG A 122 -22.64 -3.21 -10.60
C ARG A 122 -21.49 -2.24 -10.49
N ALA A 123 -20.38 -2.51 -11.19
CA ALA A 123 -19.22 -1.61 -11.25
C ALA A 123 -19.60 -0.25 -11.83
N ASN A 124 -20.37 -0.23 -12.91
CA ASN A 124 -20.85 1.01 -13.52
C ASN A 124 -21.76 1.81 -12.56
N ALA A 125 -22.65 1.17 -11.83
CA ALA A 125 -23.52 1.84 -10.85
C ALA A 125 -22.68 2.50 -9.73
N VAL A 126 -21.64 1.84 -9.24
CA VAL A 126 -20.71 2.40 -8.25
C VAL A 126 -19.93 3.58 -8.85
N ARG A 127 -19.37 3.42 -10.05
CA ARG A 127 -18.66 4.48 -10.74
C ARG A 127 -19.52 5.72 -10.92
N ASP A 128 -20.72 5.56 -11.44
CA ASP A 128 -21.63 6.67 -11.71
C ASP A 128 -22.03 7.40 -10.41
N TYR A 129 -22.20 6.65 -9.32
CA TYR A 129 -22.44 7.23 -8.01
C TYR A 129 -21.22 8.03 -7.50
N LEU A 130 -20.03 7.47 -7.58
CA LEU A 130 -18.81 8.18 -7.17
C LEU A 130 -18.55 9.43 -8.02
N MET A 131 -18.80 9.36 -9.33
CA MET A 131 -18.74 10.54 -10.21
C MET A 131 -19.74 11.62 -9.80
N SER A 132 -20.97 11.24 -9.42
CA SER A 132 -21.98 12.18 -8.89
C SER A 132 -21.53 12.87 -7.60
N LYS A 133 -20.63 12.23 -6.84
CA LYS A 133 -19.98 12.80 -5.64
C LYS A 133 -18.72 13.60 -5.98
N GLY A 134 -18.37 13.78 -7.26
CA GLY A 134 -17.23 14.58 -7.72
C GLY A 134 -15.89 13.84 -7.68
N ILE A 135 -15.88 12.50 -7.81
CA ILE A 135 -14.69 11.71 -8.12
C ILE A 135 -14.57 11.67 -9.65
N ALA A 136 -13.43 12.08 -10.19
CA ALA A 136 -13.15 12.11 -11.63
C ALA A 136 -12.50 10.82 -12.12
#